data_044de1b52a9d0cfef9b92079ed48e912
#
_entry.id   044de1b52a9d0cfef9b92079ed48e912
#
_cell.length_a   1.000
_cell.length_b   1.000
_cell.length_c   1.000
_cell.angle_alpha   90.00
_cell.angle_beta   90.00
_cell.angle_gamma   90.00
#
_symmetry.space_group_name_H-M   'P 1'
#
loop_
_entity.id
_entity.type
_entity.pdbx_description
1 polymer ?
#
loop_
_entity_poly.entity_id
_entity_poly.type
_entity_poly.pdbx_seq_one_letter_code
_entity_poly.pdbx_strand_id
1 'polypeptide(L)'
;MYIEETTFIVQELVRKKNLLFPESNNKYVGLIHDSVHRCANVLRNTDALYHNFEHTALVTLCGQDIFVGKKIVDGGVSVEDWIHYTIALLFHDIGYVRNILKEDSGANQVVNIDGDTINVPPTCTDAHLTPYHVERSQLFLRERNWTQNIDLDLICAYVKNTEFPVPKNRLIENIDAKTIEMSRLVTSADLIGQLADPGYYRKIPALYYEFKETGADLRLGYSGPADLKTSYPAFFYNYVRPHISKALKYLNATNNGRSWVSNLNFHVFCEEHRAILSEEGMSLLQTISKKMAEERNFDNALHFILNNICDFQKWPVGHAYCRTKDANEYKMSPTNVWHIHKRTEAIDNFVAV
;
A
#
# COMPACT_ATOMS: atom_id res chain seq x y z
N MET A 1 -19.75 -7.73 0.07
CA MET A 1 -18.50 -6.95 0.23
C MET A 1 -17.29 -7.91 0.33
N TYR A 2 -17.03 -8.64 1.41
CA TYR A 2 -15.85 -9.50 1.53
C TYR A 2 -15.68 -10.63 0.52
N ILE A 3 -16.78 -11.25 0.03
CA ILE A 3 -16.70 -12.28 -1.01
C ILE A 3 -16.24 -11.65 -2.33
N GLU A 4 -16.71 -10.46 -2.63
CA GLU A 4 -16.32 -9.71 -3.83
C GLU A 4 -14.84 -9.31 -3.78
N GLU A 5 -14.35 -8.83 -2.63
CA GLU A 5 -12.94 -8.50 -2.42
C GLU A 5 -12.03 -9.72 -2.58
N THR A 6 -12.36 -10.84 -1.94
CA THR A 6 -11.58 -12.08 -2.04
C THR A 6 -11.54 -12.58 -3.48
N THR A 7 -12.68 -12.55 -4.18
CA THR A 7 -12.78 -12.93 -5.58
C THR A 7 -11.94 -12.01 -6.47
N PHE A 8 -12.00 -10.71 -6.22
CA PHE A 8 -11.18 -9.73 -6.95
C PHE A 8 -9.67 -10.00 -6.79
N ILE A 9 -9.20 -10.24 -5.55
CA ILE A 9 -7.78 -10.54 -5.30
C ILE A 9 -7.35 -11.82 -6.03
N VAL A 10 -8.15 -12.89 -5.96
CA VAL A 10 -7.87 -14.15 -6.69
C VAL A 10 -7.76 -13.88 -8.19
N GLN A 11 -8.73 -13.19 -8.78
CA GLN A 11 -8.74 -12.89 -10.21
C GLN A 11 -7.52 -12.07 -10.63
N GLU A 12 -7.17 -11.06 -9.83
CA GLU A 12 -6.04 -10.19 -10.12
C GLU A 12 -4.69 -10.93 -10.01
N LEU A 13 -4.51 -11.78 -9.01
CA LEU A 13 -3.31 -12.61 -8.87
C LEU A 13 -3.18 -13.60 -10.04
N VAL A 14 -4.26 -14.28 -10.40
CA VAL A 14 -4.26 -15.21 -11.54
C VAL A 14 -3.99 -14.47 -12.84
N ARG A 15 -4.59 -13.31 -13.05
CA ARG A 15 -4.35 -12.45 -14.22
C ARG A 15 -2.88 -12.05 -14.32
N LYS A 16 -2.28 -11.55 -13.23
CA LYS A 16 -0.85 -11.16 -13.20
C LYS A 16 0.07 -12.34 -13.38
N LYS A 17 -0.20 -13.48 -12.75
CA LYS A 17 0.54 -14.72 -12.97
C LYS A 17 0.54 -15.13 -14.46
N ASN A 18 -0.63 -15.12 -15.10
CA ASN A 18 -0.73 -15.49 -16.52
C ASN A 18 -0.03 -14.48 -17.45
N LEU A 19 -0.06 -13.20 -17.10
CA LEU A 19 0.67 -12.15 -17.83
C LEU A 19 2.19 -12.34 -17.73
N LEU A 20 2.70 -12.67 -16.55
CA LEU A 20 4.13 -12.78 -16.29
C LEU A 20 4.72 -14.11 -16.76
N PHE A 21 3.94 -15.19 -16.70
CA PHE A 21 4.37 -16.57 -16.93
C PHE A 21 3.32 -17.35 -17.75
N PRO A 22 3.05 -16.94 -19.01
CA PRO A 22 2.01 -17.58 -19.83
C PRO A 22 2.30 -19.07 -20.06
N GLU A 23 3.58 -19.46 -20.08
CA GLU A 23 4.04 -20.86 -20.23
C GLU A 23 3.73 -21.75 -19.04
N SER A 24 3.45 -21.15 -17.87
CA SER A 24 3.18 -21.91 -16.64
C SER A 24 1.77 -22.49 -16.57
N ASN A 25 0.91 -22.21 -17.55
CA ASN A 25 -0.47 -22.70 -17.63
C ASN A 25 -1.23 -22.53 -16.29
N ASN A 26 -1.83 -23.62 -15.79
CA ASN A 26 -2.60 -23.61 -14.53
C ASN A 26 -1.74 -23.86 -13.28
N LYS A 27 -0.39 -23.85 -13.40
CA LYS A 27 0.48 -24.02 -12.24
C LYS A 27 0.14 -22.95 -11.17
N TYR A 28 0.02 -23.37 -9.94
CA TYR A 28 -0.29 -22.54 -8.76
C TYR A 28 -1.68 -21.86 -8.72
N VAL A 29 -2.55 -22.02 -9.71
CA VAL A 29 -3.90 -21.38 -9.67
C VAL A 29 -4.70 -21.86 -8.45
N GLY A 30 -4.72 -23.16 -8.19
CA GLY A 30 -5.36 -23.71 -6.99
C GLY A 30 -4.74 -23.21 -5.70
N LEU A 31 -3.39 -23.16 -5.65
CA LEU A 31 -2.69 -22.66 -4.47
C LEU A 31 -2.97 -21.17 -4.21
N ILE A 32 -3.06 -20.35 -5.25
CA ILE A 32 -3.44 -18.93 -5.13
C ILE A 32 -4.83 -18.82 -4.51
N HIS A 33 -5.79 -19.55 -5.08
CA HIS A 33 -7.18 -19.57 -4.60
C HIS A 33 -7.24 -19.96 -3.12
N ASP A 34 -6.63 -21.09 -2.76
CA ASP A 34 -6.63 -21.60 -1.38
C ASP A 34 -5.93 -20.63 -0.41
N SER A 35 -4.80 -20.01 -0.85
CA SER A 35 -4.05 -19.06 -0.02
C SER A 35 -4.85 -17.79 0.25
N VAL A 36 -5.46 -17.18 -0.77
CA VAL A 36 -6.26 -15.96 -0.60
C VAL A 36 -7.47 -16.23 0.29
N HIS A 37 -8.20 -17.33 0.07
CA HIS A 37 -9.35 -17.70 0.89
C HIS A 37 -8.95 -18.01 2.33
N ARG A 38 -7.84 -18.70 2.55
CA ARG A 38 -7.31 -18.98 3.89
C ARG A 38 -6.93 -17.70 4.61
N CYS A 39 -6.18 -16.83 3.98
CA CYS A 39 -5.79 -15.53 4.51
C CYS A 39 -7.04 -14.70 4.90
N ALA A 40 -7.97 -14.53 3.97
CA ALA A 40 -9.21 -13.79 4.19
C ALA A 40 -10.05 -14.38 5.34
N ASN A 41 -10.18 -15.72 5.41
CA ASN A 41 -10.94 -16.38 6.47
C ASN A 41 -10.33 -16.19 7.86
N VAL A 42 -9.01 -16.16 7.97
CA VAL A 42 -8.33 -15.90 9.25
C VAL A 42 -8.45 -14.43 9.62
N LEU A 43 -8.09 -13.51 8.73
CA LEU A 43 -8.11 -12.07 9.00
C LEU A 43 -9.52 -11.47 9.20
N ARG A 44 -10.58 -12.19 8.83
CA ARG A 44 -11.96 -11.80 9.20
C ARG A 44 -12.25 -11.91 10.69
N ASN A 45 -11.48 -12.71 11.40
CA ASN A 45 -11.67 -12.92 12.84
C ASN A 45 -10.85 -11.93 13.68
N THR A 46 -10.00 -11.11 13.06
CA THR A 46 -9.25 -10.09 13.79
C THR A 46 -10.16 -8.95 14.25
N ASP A 47 -9.90 -8.48 15.46
CA ASP A 47 -10.43 -7.23 16.00
C ASP A 47 -9.40 -6.09 16.00
N ALA A 48 -8.21 -6.32 15.40
CA ALA A 48 -7.26 -5.26 15.08
C ALA A 48 -7.90 -4.25 14.10
N LEU A 49 -7.81 -2.97 14.43
CA LEU A 49 -8.53 -1.94 13.71
C LEU A 49 -7.92 -1.62 12.34
N TYR A 50 -6.58 -1.73 12.24
CA TYR A 50 -5.81 -1.39 11.03
C TYR A 50 -5.29 -2.64 10.32
N HIS A 51 -4.63 -3.58 11.04
CA HIS A 51 -4.02 -4.79 10.48
C HIS A 51 -5.08 -5.88 10.22
N ASN A 52 -5.78 -5.74 9.09
CA ASN A 52 -6.89 -6.58 8.65
C ASN A 52 -6.73 -7.00 7.18
N PHE A 53 -7.72 -7.70 6.63
CA PHE A 53 -7.66 -8.19 5.25
C PHE A 53 -7.53 -7.08 4.20
N GLU A 54 -8.13 -5.90 4.42
CA GLU A 54 -8.01 -4.76 3.49
C GLU A 54 -6.55 -4.27 3.39
N HIS A 55 -5.86 -4.14 4.53
CA HIS A 55 -4.43 -3.81 4.55
C HIS A 55 -3.61 -4.87 3.79
N THR A 56 -3.78 -6.14 4.12
CA THR A 56 -3.05 -7.25 3.48
C THR A 56 -3.32 -7.32 1.97
N ALA A 57 -4.55 -7.05 1.53
CA ALA A 57 -4.91 -6.99 0.12
C ALA A 57 -4.16 -5.86 -0.61
N LEU A 58 -4.10 -4.67 -0.04
CA LEU A 58 -3.36 -3.53 -0.61
C LEU A 58 -1.86 -3.80 -0.69
N VAL A 59 -1.28 -4.35 0.37
CA VAL A 59 0.13 -4.78 0.39
C VAL A 59 0.39 -5.81 -0.72
N THR A 60 -0.49 -6.81 -0.85
CA THR A 60 -0.38 -7.83 -1.88
C THR A 60 -0.45 -7.21 -3.29
N LEU A 61 -1.41 -6.33 -3.56
CA LEU A 61 -1.55 -5.67 -4.87
C LEU A 61 -0.34 -4.79 -5.21
N CYS A 62 0.15 -4.01 -4.24
CA CYS A 62 1.36 -3.22 -4.39
C CYS A 62 2.58 -4.11 -4.71
N GLY A 63 2.75 -5.18 -3.94
CA GLY A 63 3.81 -6.16 -4.15
C GLY A 63 3.76 -6.80 -5.54
N GLN A 64 2.55 -7.10 -6.03
CA GLN A 64 2.40 -7.62 -7.40
C GLN A 64 2.85 -6.61 -8.46
N ASP A 65 2.56 -5.32 -8.29
CA ASP A 65 3.02 -4.29 -9.23
C ASP A 65 4.53 -4.07 -9.15
N ILE A 66 5.13 -4.20 -7.96
CA ILE A 66 6.59 -4.23 -7.79
C ILE A 66 7.19 -5.42 -8.55
N PHE A 67 6.60 -6.61 -8.41
CA PHE A 67 7.12 -7.82 -9.08
C PHE A 67 7.01 -7.74 -10.60
N VAL A 68 5.91 -7.20 -11.13
CA VAL A 68 5.75 -6.93 -12.57
C VAL A 68 6.87 -6.03 -13.07
N GLY A 69 7.10 -4.92 -12.37
CA GLY A 69 8.18 -4.00 -12.70
C GLY A 69 9.57 -4.64 -12.63
N LYS A 70 9.84 -5.47 -11.59
CA LYS A 70 11.09 -6.22 -11.48
C LYS A 70 11.32 -7.14 -12.69
N LYS A 71 10.30 -7.89 -13.10
CA LYS A 71 10.41 -8.78 -14.27
C LYS A 71 10.69 -8.01 -15.56
N ILE A 72 10.08 -6.83 -15.72
CA ILE A 72 10.28 -5.95 -16.88
C ILE A 72 11.71 -5.36 -16.89
N VAL A 73 12.18 -4.87 -15.76
CA VAL A 73 13.42 -4.07 -15.68
C VAL A 73 14.66 -4.96 -15.57
N ASP A 74 14.64 -5.93 -14.67
CA ASP A 74 15.81 -6.76 -14.35
C ASP A 74 15.66 -8.21 -14.86
N GLY A 75 14.43 -8.69 -15.07
CA GLY A 75 14.20 -10.10 -15.42
C GLY A 75 14.58 -11.07 -14.30
N GLY A 76 15.06 -12.27 -14.68
CA GLY A 76 15.70 -13.23 -13.78
C GLY A 76 14.82 -13.80 -12.67
N VAL A 77 13.48 -13.75 -12.81
CA VAL A 77 12.52 -14.31 -11.85
C VAL A 77 11.64 -15.37 -12.50
N SER A 78 11.37 -16.44 -11.75
CA SER A 78 10.55 -17.57 -12.15
C SER A 78 9.14 -17.49 -11.58
N VAL A 79 8.25 -18.40 -12.00
CA VAL A 79 6.92 -18.52 -11.41
C VAL A 79 6.98 -19.05 -9.97
N GLU A 80 8.03 -19.80 -9.61
CA GLU A 80 8.32 -20.23 -8.24
C GLU A 80 8.65 -19.03 -7.34
N ASP A 81 9.52 -18.13 -7.82
CA ASP A 81 9.83 -16.88 -7.10
C ASP A 81 8.56 -16.06 -6.86
N TRP A 82 7.70 -15.98 -7.88
CA TRP A 82 6.48 -15.23 -7.83
C TRP A 82 5.49 -15.81 -6.80
N ILE A 83 5.32 -17.13 -6.74
CA ILE A 83 4.38 -17.75 -5.78
C ILE A 83 4.88 -17.62 -4.35
N HIS A 84 6.17 -17.84 -4.09
CA HIS A 84 6.75 -17.68 -2.76
C HIS A 84 6.62 -16.23 -2.27
N TYR A 85 6.90 -15.26 -3.14
CA TYR A 85 6.71 -13.85 -2.88
C TYR A 85 5.24 -13.51 -2.58
N THR A 86 4.31 -14.04 -3.39
CA THR A 86 2.87 -13.83 -3.22
C THR A 86 2.36 -14.38 -1.89
N ILE A 87 2.79 -15.59 -1.51
CA ILE A 87 2.42 -16.19 -0.22
C ILE A 87 2.97 -15.35 0.93
N ALA A 88 4.22 -14.88 0.85
CA ALA A 88 4.77 -14.02 1.89
C ALA A 88 3.95 -12.73 2.07
N LEU A 89 3.53 -12.07 0.98
CA LEU A 89 2.67 -10.89 1.04
C LEU A 89 1.29 -11.18 1.66
N LEU A 90 0.68 -12.32 1.33
CA LEU A 90 -0.64 -12.69 1.87
C LEU A 90 -0.61 -13.01 3.37
N PHE A 91 0.51 -13.52 3.87
CA PHE A 91 0.58 -14.05 5.24
C PHE A 91 1.51 -13.27 6.18
N HIS A 92 2.09 -12.13 5.74
CA HIS A 92 3.04 -11.39 6.58
C HIS A 92 2.45 -10.96 7.93
N ASP A 93 1.18 -10.56 7.95
CA ASP A 93 0.47 -10.05 9.12
C ASP A 93 -0.52 -11.03 9.73
N ILE A 94 -0.57 -12.30 9.25
CA ILE A 94 -1.54 -13.27 9.76
C ILE A 94 -1.37 -13.51 11.27
N GLY A 95 -0.17 -13.32 11.79
CA GLY A 95 0.19 -13.51 13.19
C GLY A 95 -0.42 -12.51 14.16
N TYR A 96 -1.06 -11.44 13.69
CA TYR A 96 -1.86 -10.57 14.55
C TYR A 96 -3.05 -11.31 15.16
N VAL A 97 -3.67 -12.24 14.44
CA VAL A 97 -4.91 -12.90 14.85
C VAL A 97 -4.66 -13.87 16.01
N ARG A 98 -5.51 -13.80 17.05
CA ARG A 98 -5.50 -14.73 18.18
C ARG A 98 -6.04 -16.10 17.78
N ASN A 99 -5.62 -17.13 18.51
CA ASN A 99 -6.11 -18.51 18.40
C ASN A 99 -5.94 -19.12 16.98
N ILE A 100 -4.84 -18.78 16.32
CA ILE A 100 -4.51 -19.31 14.98
C ILE A 100 -3.45 -20.39 15.00
N LEU A 101 -2.64 -20.49 16.05
CA LEU A 101 -1.63 -21.52 16.24
C LEU A 101 -2.20 -22.69 17.03
N LYS A 102 -1.64 -23.88 16.85
CA LYS A 102 -2.16 -25.10 17.48
C LYS A 102 -2.15 -25.05 19.01
N GLU A 103 -1.14 -24.40 19.59
CA GLU A 103 -0.93 -24.30 21.02
C GLU A 103 -1.52 -23.01 21.61
N ASP A 104 -2.13 -22.14 20.81
CA ASP A 104 -2.89 -21.02 21.32
C ASP A 104 -4.09 -21.54 22.15
N SER A 105 -4.33 -20.96 23.32
CA SER A 105 -5.41 -21.41 24.21
C SER A 105 -6.04 -20.25 24.96
N GLY A 106 -7.25 -19.87 24.56
CA GLY A 106 -8.00 -18.78 25.19
C GLY A 106 -7.25 -17.46 25.16
N ALA A 107 -6.88 -16.93 26.32
CA ALA A 107 -6.10 -15.70 26.41
C ALA A 107 -4.59 -15.91 26.20
N ASN A 108 -4.10 -17.14 26.30
CA ASN A 108 -2.68 -17.44 26.16
C ASN A 108 -2.34 -17.69 24.69
N GLN A 109 -1.44 -16.87 24.15
CA GLN A 109 -1.03 -16.92 22.76
C GLN A 109 0.46 -17.24 22.65
N VAL A 110 0.81 -18.21 21.80
CA VAL A 110 2.21 -18.55 21.49
C VAL A 110 2.86 -17.40 20.73
N VAL A 111 4.08 -17.03 21.07
CA VAL A 111 4.75 -15.85 20.50
C VAL A 111 6.02 -16.15 19.71
N ASN A 112 6.65 -17.31 19.94
CA ASN A 112 7.88 -17.69 19.25
C ASN A 112 7.99 -19.21 19.06
N ILE A 113 9.05 -19.64 18.36
CA ILE A 113 9.33 -21.05 18.07
C ILE A 113 9.65 -21.89 19.32
N ASP A 114 10.09 -21.25 20.39
CA ASP A 114 10.43 -21.93 21.66
C ASP A 114 9.17 -22.27 22.48
N GLY A 115 7.99 -21.83 22.01
CA GLY A 115 6.71 -22.10 22.66
C GLY A 115 6.41 -21.12 23.80
N ASP A 116 7.14 -20.02 23.91
CA ASP A 116 6.79 -18.97 24.88
C ASP A 116 5.39 -18.43 24.59
N THR A 117 4.67 -18.10 25.66
CA THR A 117 3.30 -17.59 25.57
C THR A 117 3.16 -16.26 26.29
N ILE A 118 2.24 -15.43 25.79
CA ILE A 118 1.77 -14.24 26.50
C ILE A 118 0.27 -14.33 26.75
N ASN A 119 -0.17 -13.67 27.81
CA ASN A 119 -1.60 -13.52 28.08
C ASN A 119 -2.11 -12.23 27.42
N VAL A 120 -3.04 -12.36 26.47
CA VAL A 120 -3.74 -11.23 25.85
C VAL A 120 -5.02 -10.97 26.67
N PRO A 121 -5.09 -9.84 27.41
CA PRO A 121 -6.27 -9.54 28.21
C PRO A 121 -7.55 -9.43 27.35
N PRO A 122 -8.70 -9.81 27.88
CA PRO A 122 -9.99 -9.67 27.16
C PRO A 122 -10.35 -8.24 26.75
N THR A 123 -9.71 -7.25 27.39
CA THR A 123 -9.90 -5.82 27.08
C THR A 123 -9.00 -5.31 25.95
N CYS A 124 -8.05 -6.15 25.49
CA CYS A 124 -7.14 -5.84 24.41
C CYS A 124 -7.66 -6.43 23.09
N THR A 125 -7.30 -5.78 21.98
CA THR A 125 -7.53 -6.30 20.63
C THR A 125 -6.35 -7.19 20.19
N ASP A 126 -6.46 -7.73 18.99
CA ASP A 126 -5.36 -8.47 18.32
C ASP A 126 -4.10 -7.62 18.13
N ALA A 127 -4.23 -6.28 18.12
CA ALA A 127 -3.08 -5.36 18.09
C ALA A 127 -2.10 -5.54 19.23
N HIS A 128 -2.52 -6.15 20.36
CA HIS A 128 -1.63 -6.52 21.46
C HIS A 128 -0.51 -7.47 21.00
N LEU A 129 -0.73 -8.23 19.92
CA LEU A 129 0.23 -9.15 19.33
C LEU A 129 1.22 -8.48 18.36
N THR A 130 1.15 -7.16 18.17
CA THR A 130 2.08 -6.41 17.29
C THR A 130 3.55 -6.78 17.48
N PRO A 131 4.10 -6.91 18.72
CA PRO A 131 5.52 -7.24 18.87
C PRO A 131 5.89 -8.66 18.42
N TYR A 132 4.92 -9.52 18.21
CA TYR A 132 5.11 -10.96 17.98
C TYR A 132 4.54 -11.43 16.64
N HIS A 133 3.79 -10.59 15.93
CA HIS A 133 3.05 -10.99 14.72
C HIS A 133 3.92 -11.63 13.63
N VAL A 134 5.15 -11.14 13.44
CA VAL A 134 6.06 -11.68 12.42
C VAL A 134 6.48 -13.11 12.72
N GLU A 135 6.81 -13.43 13.97
CA GLU A 135 7.14 -14.82 14.35
C GLU A 135 5.92 -15.71 14.32
N ARG A 136 4.80 -15.24 14.82
CA ARG A 136 3.51 -15.94 14.74
C ARG A 136 3.08 -16.23 13.30
N SER A 137 3.32 -15.30 12.39
CA SER A 137 3.07 -15.50 10.94
C SER A 137 3.93 -16.64 10.38
N GLN A 138 5.19 -16.72 10.75
CA GLN A 138 6.08 -17.82 10.35
C GLN A 138 5.63 -19.16 10.94
N LEU A 139 5.23 -19.19 12.22
CA LEU A 139 4.68 -20.40 12.86
C LEU A 139 3.40 -20.87 12.18
N PHE A 140 2.48 -19.94 11.89
CA PHE A 140 1.26 -20.25 11.14
C PHE A 140 1.55 -20.90 9.80
N LEU A 141 2.51 -20.36 9.03
CA LEU A 141 2.92 -20.91 7.75
C LEU A 141 3.47 -22.35 7.88
N ARG A 142 4.28 -22.60 8.91
CA ARG A 142 4.88 -23.93 9.17
C ARG A 142 3.89 -24.97 9.67
N GLU A 143 2.87 -24.57 10.40
CA GLU A 143 1.84 -25.46 10.92
C GLU A 143 0.81 -25.93 9.90
N ARG A 144 0.79 -25.33 8.70
CA ARG A 144 -0.24 -25.62 7.68
C ARG A 144 0.25 -26.64 6.67
N ASN A 145 -0.70 -27.50 6.24
CA ASN A 145 -0.48 -28.38 5.11
C ASN A 145 -0.69 -27.61 3.82
N TRP A 146 0.34 -27.58 3.00
CA TRP A 146 0.30 -26.95 1.69
C TRP A 146 0.03 -27.98 0.60
N THR A 147 -0.86 -27.68 -0.32
CA THR A 147 -1.31 -28.60 -1.39
C THR A 147 -0.27 -28.81 -2.49
N GLN A 148 0.77 -27.96 -2.53
CA GLN A 148 1.86 -28.04 -3.47
C GLN A 148 3.21 -27.86 -2.74
N ASN A 149 4.27 -28.38 -3.38
CA ASN A 149 5.61 -28.22 -2.84
C ASN A 149 6.05 -26.76 -3.00
N ILE A 150 6.20 -26.07 -1.87
CA ILE A 150 6.70 -24.68 -1.75
C ILE A 150 7.83 -24.65 -0.72
N ASP A 151 8.74 -23.73 -0.91
CA ASP A 151 9.86 -23.52 0.02
C ASP A 151 9.38 -22.63 1.18
N LEU A 152 8.99 -23.27 2.29
CA LEU A 152 8.52 -22.57 3.49
C LEU A 152 9.62 -21.77 4.18
N ASP A 153 10.88 -22.24 4.13
CA ASP A 153 12.00 -21.54 4.74
C ASP A 153 12.26 -20.22 4.00
N LEU A 154 12.19 -20.25 2.68
CA LEU A 154 12.28 -19.07 1.85
C LEU A 154 11.13 -18.08 2.14
N ILE A 155 9.89 -18.56 2.21
CA ILE A 155 8.72 -17.73 2.50
C ILE A 155 8.84 -17.09 3.90
N CYS A 156 9.22 -17.89 4.91
CA CYS A 156 9.45 -17.40 6.27
C CYS A 156 10.57 -16.36 6.33
N ALA A 157 11.65 -16.53 5.53
CA ALA A 157 12.70 -15.53 5.41
C ALA A 157 12.17 -14.21 4.81
N TYR A 158 11.25 -14.26 3.86
CA TYR A 158 10.60 -13.06 3.32
C TYR A 158 9.72 -12.38 4.38
N VAL A 159 8.88 -13.13 5.09
CA VAL A 159 8.02 -12.62 6.18
C VAL A 159 8.86 -12.02 7.30
N LYS A 160 9.96 -12.68 7.71
CA LYS A 160 10.87 -12.15 8.75
C LYS A 160 11.37 -10.74 8.45
N ASN A 161 11.50 -10.38 7.18
CA ASN A 161 11.97 -9.06 6.77
C ASN A 161 10.92 -7.95 6.84
N THR A 162 9.64 -8.24 7.10
CA THR A 162 8.60 -7.23 7.34
C THR A 162 8.64 -6.66 8.77
N GLU A 163 9.44 -7.26 9.65
CA GLU A 163 9.66 -6.72 11.00
C GLU A 163 10.10 -5.25 10.94
N PHE A 164 9.32 -4.37 11.57
CA PHE A 164 9.56 -2.94 11.58
C PHE A 164 9.59 -2.40 13.03
N PRO A 165 10.51 -1.46 13.40
CA PRO A 165 11.56 -0.90 12.53
C PRO A 165 12.60 -1.95 12.12
N VAL A 166 13.09 -1.82 10.88
CA VAL A 166 14.08 -2.75 10.34
C VAL A 166 15.32 -2.79 11.24
N PRO A 167 15.69 -3.95 11.83
CA PRO A 167 16.82 -4.06 12.73
C PRO A 167 18.13 -3.62 12.05
N LYS A 168 18.88 -2.68 12.68
CA LYS A 168 20.13 -2.14 12.12
C LYS A 168 21.20 -3.20 11.86
N ASN A 169 21.20 -4.28 12.67
CA ASN A 169 22.20 -5.36 12.62
C ASN A 169 21.61 -6.67 12.12
N ARG A 170 20.65 -6.62 11.20
CA ARG A 170 20.14 -7.85 10.59
C ARG A 170 21.25 -8.47 9.72
N LEU A 171 22.12 -9.24 10.38
CA LEU A 171 23.06 -10.14 9.72
C LEU A 171 22.24 -11.26 9.09
N ILE A 172 22.04 -11.18 7.79
CA ILE A 172 21.49 -12.28 7.01
C ILE A 172 22.69 -13.12 6.61
N GLU A 173 23.23 -13.87 7.61
CA GLU A 173 24.32 -14.80 7.35
C GLU A 173 23.82 -15.98 6.50
N ASN A 174 24.57 -16.35 5.47
CA ASN A 174 24.33 -17.49 4.59
C ASN A 174 23.05 -17.44 3.74
N ILE A 175 22.50 -16.26 3.45
CA ILE A 175 21.37 -16.10 2.53
C ILE A 175 21.89 -15.53 1.20
N ASP A 176 21.42 -16.12 0.08
CA ASP A 176 21.79 -15.66 -1.26
C ASP A 176 21.24 -14.26 -1.59
N ALA A 177 21.91 -13.57 -2.51
CA ALA A 177 21.58 -12.17 -2.86
C ALA A 177 20.15 -12.00 -3.40
N LYS A 178 19.60 -13.03 -4.07
CA LYS A 178 18.23 -13.00 -4.61
C LYS A 178 17.20 -13.06 -3.48
N THR A 179 17.40 -13.91 -2.51
CA THR A 179 16.56 -14.03 -1.31
C THR A 179 16.55 -12.72 -0.51
N ILE A 180 17.72 -12.10 -0.34
CA ILE A 180 17.83 -10.77 0.31
C ILE A 180 17.05 -9.72 -0.48
N GLU A 181 17.19 -9.70 -1.80
CA GLU A 181 16.46 -8.75 -2.64
C GLU A 181 14.95 -8.95 -2.55
N MET A 182 14.47 -10.18 -2.71
CA MET A 182 13.05 -10.49 -2.66
C MET A 182 12.44 -10.18 -1.30
N SER A 183 13.11 -10.48 -0.21
CA SER A 183 12.72 -10.11 1.15
C SER A 183 12.53 -8.59 1.29
N ARG A 184 13.50 -7.81 0.80
CA ARG A 184 13.41 -6.32 0.83
C ARG A 184 12.25 -5.80 -0.01
N LEU A 185 11.88 -6.49 -1.10
CA LEU A 185 10.71 -6.12 -1.89
C LEU A 185 9.39 -6.41 -1.16
N VAL A 186 9.33 -7.46 -0.34
CA VAL A 186 8.16 -7.70 0.55
C VAL A 186 8.04 -6.58 1.57
N THR A 187 9.12 -6.21 2.27
CA THR A 187 9.14 -5.03 3.17
C THR A 187 8.72 -3.74 2.46
N SER A 188 9.22 -3.52 1.23
CA SER A 188 8.86 -2.34 0.46
C SER A 188 7.38 -2.34 0.06
N ALA A 189 6.81 -3.52 -0.24
CA ALA A 189 5.40 -3.65 -0.59
C ALA A 189 4.50 -3.32 0.59
N ASP A 190 4.87 -3.76 1.79
CA ASP A 190 4.18 -3.45 3.03
C ASP A 190 4.20 -1.93 3.30
N LEU A 191 5.38 -1.33 3.35
CA LEU A 191 5.53 0.11 3.59
C LEU A 191 4.82 0.98 2.54
N ILE A 192 4.92 0.64 1.24
CA ILE A 192 4.26 1.40 0.17
C ILE A 192 2.76 1.12 0.16
N GLY A 193 2.33 -0.14 0.33
CA GLY A 193 0.92 -0.53 0.38
C GLY A 193 0.16 0.19 1.49
N GLN A 194 0.80 0.38 2.65
CA GLN A 194 0.27 1.20 3.74
C GLN A 194 0.23 2.68 3.38
N LEU A 195 1.38 3.27 3.03
CA LEU A 195 1.53 4.72 2.91
C LEU A 195 0.96 5.31 1.62
N ALA A 196 0.83 4.53 0.56
CA ALA A 196 0.21 4.92 -0.70
C ALA A 196 -1.27 4.52 -0.79
N ASP A 197 -1.87 3.97 0.27
CA ASP A 197 -3.29 3.64 0.33
C ASP A 197 -4.13 4.91 0.12
N PRO A 198 -5.01 4.99 -0.90
CA PRO A 198 -5.90 6.13 -1.08
C PRO A 198 -6.78 6.41 0.14
N GLY A 199 -7.05 5.39 0.96
CA GLY A 199 -7.81 5.49 2.21
C GLY A 199 -6.97 5.80 3.45
N TYR A 200 -5.66 6.01 3.33
CA TYR A 200 -4.73 6.15 4.45
C TYR A 200 -5.22 7.13 5.53
N TYR A 201 -5.63 8.32 5.14
CA TYR A 201 -6.07 9.34 6.10
C TYR A 201 -7.30 8.92 6.93
N ARG A 202 -8.19 8.10 6.39
CA ARG A 202 -9.34 7.57 7.13
C ARG A 202 -8.94 6.48 8.12
N LYS A 203 -7.82 5.81 7.85
CA LYS A 203 -7.30 4.69 8.64
C LYS A 203 -6.32 5.11 9.73
N ILE A 204 -5.82 6.36 9.70
CA ILE A 204 -4.92 6.90 10.74
C ILE A 204 -5.44 6.72 12.17
N PRO A 205 -6.73 7.00 12.48
CA PRO A 205 -7.24 6.75 13.84
C PRO A 205 -7.14 5.28 14.25
N ALA A 206 -7.43 4.35 13.34
CA ALA A 206 -7.33 2.92 13.60
C ALA A 206 -5.88 2.53 13.95
N LEU A 207 -4.91 2.96 13.14
CA LEU A 207 -3.48 2.72 13.38
C LEU A 207 -3.00 3.37 14.70
N TYR A 208 -3.46 4.59 15.02
CA TYR A 208 -3.12 5.24 16.27
C TYR A 208 -3.62 4.46 17.49
N TYR A 209 -4.83 3.95 17.46
CA TYR A 209 -5.36 3.16 18.58
C TYR A 209 -4.63 1.83 18.78
N GLU A 210 -4.15 1.19 17.73
CA GLU A 210 -3.26 0.04 17.85
C GLU A 210 -1.90 0.41 18.46
N PHE A 211 -1.32 1.57 18.08
CA PHE A 211 -0.10 2.09 18.72
C PHE A 211 -0.33 2.36 20.22
N LYS A 212 -1.48 2.93 20.55
CA LYS A 212 -1.85 3.21 21.94
C LYS A 212 -1.97 1.93 22.78
N GLU A 213 -2.52 0.87 22.21
CA GLU A 213 -2.68 -0.40 22.88
C GLU A 213 -1.32 -1.04 23.23
N THR A 214 -0.32 -0.87 22.39
CA THR A 214 1.04 -1.39 22.59
C THR A 214 1.99 -0.41 23.30
N GLY A 215 1.51 0.80 23.63
CA GLY A 215 2.33 1.89 24.17
C GLY A 215 3.35 2.45 23.18
N ALA A 216 3.16 2.18 21.88
CA ALA A 216 4.01 2.73 20.82
C ALA A 216 3.78 4.24 20.66
N ASP A 217 2.57 4.72 20.89
CA ASP A 217 2.21 6.13 20.92
C ASP A 217 3.09 6.94 21.87
N LEU A 218 3.24 6.45 23.11
CA LEU A 218 4.08 7.10 24.13
C LEU A 218 5.56 7.08 23.72
N ARG A 219 6.06 5.96 23.18
CA ARG A 219 7.46 5.84 22.73
C ARG A 219 7.78 6.77 21.54
N LEU A 220 6.79 7.03 20.70
CA LEU A 220 6.90 7.89 19.52
C LEU A 220 6.50 9.35 19.80
N GLY A 221 5.98 9.64 21.02
CA GLY A 221 5.58 10.99 21.43
C GLY A 221 4.26 11.44 20.82
N TYR A 222 3.35 10.52 20.46
CA TYR A 222 2.05 10.83 19.88
C TYR A 222 0.99 10.95 20.97
N SER A 223 0.25 12.06 20.99
CA SER A 223 -0.87 12.31 21.87
C SER A 223 -2.23 11.99 21.25
N GLY A 224 -2.27 11.86 19.92
CA GLY A 224 -3.50 11.58 19.18
C GLY A 224 -3.26 11.25 17.70
N PRO A 225 -4.32 10.88 16.96
CA PRO A 225 -4.24 10.58 15.54
C PRO A 225 -3.69 11.74 14.69
N ALA A 226 -3.88 12.98 15.15
CA ALA A 226 -3.37 14.16 14.45
C ALA A 226 -1.84 14.20 14.42
N ASP A 227 -1.19 13.76 15.52
CA ASP A 227 0.27 13.74 15.60
C ASP A 227 0.85 12.67 14.65
N LEU A 228 0.21 11.49 14.58
CA LEU A 228 0.59 10.45 13.63
C LEU A 228 0.49 10.95 12.19
N LYS A 229 -0.54 11.75 11.89
CA LYS A 229 -0.72 12.37 10.57
C LYS A 229 0.36 13.41 10.27
N THR A 230 0.63 14.33 11.19
CA THR A 230 1.62 15.41 10.99
C THR A 230 3.06 14.89 10.96
N SER A 231 3.35 13.77 11.60
CA SER A 231 4.66 13.12 11.58
C SER A 231 4.94 12.33 10.29
N TYR A 232 3.95 12.17 9.40
CA TYR A 232 4.07 11.38 8.18
C TYR A 232 5.30 11.75 7.31
N PRO A 233 5.60 13.02 6.98
CA PRO A 233 6.79 13.34 6.18
C PRO A 233 8.10 12.92 6.86
N ALA A 234 8.24 13.20 8.15
CA ALA A 234 9.42 12.80 8.91
C ALA A 234 9.57 11.27 8.97
N PHE A 235 8.48 10.54 9.18
CA PHE A 235 8.45 9.08 9.15
C PHE A 235 8.85 8.56 7.76
N PHE A 236 8.27 9.11 6.70
CA PHE A 236 8.58 8.74 5.33
C PHE A 236 10.07 8.92 5.00
N TYR A 237 10.65 10.10 5.25
CA TYR A 237 12.04 10.36 4.89
C TYR A 237 13.05 9.60 5.73
N ASN A 238 12.81 9.45 7.03
CA ASN A 238 13.77 8.88 7.96
C ASN A 238 13.71 7.36 8.04
N TYR A 239 12.51 6.77 7.89
CA TYR A 239 12.30 5.35 8.16
C TYR A 239 11.84 4.55 6.95
N VAL A 240 11.12 5.13 5.99
CA VAL A 240 10.54 4.40 4.85
C VAL A 240 11.41 4.52 3.60
N ARG A 241 11.73 5.76 3.21
CA ARG A 241 12.47 6.05 1.95
C ARG A 241 13.76 5.26 1.79
N PRO A 242 14.58 5.01 2.83
CA PRO A 242 15.80 4.20 2.71
C PRO A 242 15.55 2.75 2.26
N HIS A 243 14.36 2.21 2.53
CA HIS A 243 14.04 0.80 2.26
C HIS A 243 13.28 0.56 0.96
N ILE A 244 12.72 1.58 0.32
CA ILE A 244 11.81 1.44 -0.83
C ILE A 244 12.40 1.85 -2.18
N SER A 245 13.61 2.39 -2.25
CA SER A 245 14.20 2.97 -3.48
C SER A 245 14.20 2.01 -4.66
N LYS A 246 14.49 0.72 -4.44
CA LYS A 246 14.49 -0.31 -5.49
C LYS A 246 13.07 -0.65 -5.95
N ALA A 247 12.12 -0.73 -5.03
CA ALA A 247 10.71 -0.94 -5.35
C ALA A 247 10.12 0.23 -6.16
N LEU A 248 10.48 1.48 -5.83
CA LEU A 248 10.08 2.66 -6.61
C LEU A 248 10.60 2.60 -8.05
N LYS A 249 11.83 2.12 -8.27
CA LYS A 249 12.38 1.89 -9.63
C LYS A 249 11.47 0.94 -10.43
N TYR A 250 11.04 -0.15 -9.82
CA TYR A 250 10.19 -1.15 -10.46
C TYR A 250 8.76 -0.63 -10.67
N LEU A 251 8.15 0.02 -9.68
CA LEU A 251 6.82 0.61 -9.81
C LEU A 251 6.75 1.64 -10.95
N ASN A 252 7.80 2.44 -11.16
CA ASN A 252 7.85 3.40 -12.25
C ASN A 252 7.87 2.77 -13.66
N ALA A 253 8.13 1.47 -13.78
CA ALA A 253 8.14 0.77 -15.05
C ALA A 253 6.74 0.51 -15.64
N THR A 254 5.67 0.66 -14.86
CA THR A 254 4.30 0.37 -15.30
C THR A 254 3.33 1.50 -14.92
N ASN A 255 2.20 1.59 -15.64
CA ASN A 255 1.15 2.59 -15.32
C ASN A 255 0.55 2.36 -13.91
N ASN A 256 0.21 1.11 -13.58
CA ASN A 256 -0.33 0.76 -12.26
C ASN A 256 0.69 1.06 -11.17
N GLY A 257 1.96 0.71 -11.40
CA GLY A 257 3.04 1.02 -10.45
C GLY A 257 3.20 2.51 -10.20
N ARG A 258 3.13 3.34 -11.25
CA ARG A 258 3.19 4.80 -11.13
C ARG A 258 2.05 5.38 -10.29
N SER A 259 0.89 4.73 -10.24
CA SER A 259 -0.21 5.16 -9.36
C SER A 259 0.16 5.04 -7.88
N TRP A 260 0.85 3.97 -7.46
CA TRP A 260 1.37 3.83 -6.11
C TRP A 260 2.38 4.93 -5.76
N VAL A 261 3.32 5.18 -6.68
CA VAL A 261 4.34 6.24 -6.51
C VAL A 261 3.69 7.62 -6.41
N SER A 262 2.68 7.88 -7.24
CA SER A 262 1.93 9.14 -7.24
C SER A 262 1.19 9.36 -5.93
N ASN A 263 0.46 8.35 -5.43
CA ASN A 263 -0.25 8.43 -4.16
C ASN A 263 0.70 8.66 -2.99
N LEU A 264 1.82 7.92 -2.95
CA LEU A 264 2.83 8.08 -1.91
C LEU A 264 3.37 9.51 -1.86
N ASN A 265 3.79 10.04 -3.02
CA ASN A 265 4.30 11.40 -3.12
C ASN A 265 3.23 12.46 -2.81
N PHE A 266 1.99 12.21 -3.22
CA PHE A 266 0.85 13.08 -2.91
C PHE A 266 0.61 13.20 -1.40
N HIS A 267 0.65 12.08 -0.67
CA HIS A 267 0.46 12.10 0.79
C HIS A 267 1.61 12.86 1.49
N VAL A 268 2.86 12.63 1.09
CA VAL A 268 4.00 13.39 1.61
C VAL A 268 3.80 14.88 1.36
N PHE A 269 3.51 15.26 0.12
CA PHE A 269 3.30 16.65 -0.27
C PHE A 269 2.17 17.32 0.53
N CYS A 270 1.03 16.64 0.68
CA CYS A 270 -0.11 17.17 1.42
C CYS A 270 0.23 17.47 2.88
N GLU A 271 1.00 16.60 3.54
CA GLU A 271 1.35 16.81 4.94
C GLU A 271 2.48 17.84 5.12
N GLU A 272 3.46 17.92 4.21
CA GLU A 272 4.48 18.97 4.21
C GLU A 272 3.88 20.37 4.03
N HIS A 273 2.82 20.49 3.23
CA HIS A 273 2.21 21.78 2.90
C HIS A 273 0.89 22.04 3.63
N ARG A 274 0.56 21.22 4.62
CA ARG A 274 -0.71 21.27 5.33
C ARG A 274 -1.05 22.64 5.92
N ALA A 275 -0.08 23.32 6.52
CA ALA A 275 -0.27 24.64 7.12
C ALA A 275 -0.68 25.68 6.06
N ILE A 276 -0.08 25.57 4.88
CA ILE A 276 -0.39 26.45 3.73
C ILE A 276 -1.75 26.08 3.13
N LEU A 277 -2.04 24.77 3.01
CA LEU A 277 -3.28 24.29 2.41
C LEU A 277 -4.52 24.48 3.30
N SER A 278 -4.38 24.71 4.62
CA SER A 278 -5.53 24.75 5.51
C SER A 278 -6.34 26.06 5.45
N GLU A 279 -5.68 27.22 5.37
CA GLU A 279 -6.40 28.52 5.32
C GLU A 279 -6.60 28.98 3.87
N GLU A 280 -5.56 29.02 3.06
CA GLU A 280 -5.63 29.46 1.67
C GLU A 280 -6.40 28.48 0.78
N GLY A 281 -6.24 27.17 0.99
CA GLY A 281 -6.96 26.12 0.26
C GLY A 281 -8.47 26.13 0.58
N MET A 282 -8.85 26.40 1.83
CA MET A 282 -10.27 26.55 2.20
C MET A 282 -10.86 27.80 1.57
N SER A 283 -10.13 28.92 1.57
CA SER A 283 -10.53 30.15 0.90
C SER A 283 -10.70 29.92 -0.63
N LEU A 284 -9.77 29.20 -1.26
CA LEU A 284 -9.88 28.82 -2.66
C LEU A 284 -11.12 27.97 -2.95
N LEU A 285 -11.37 26.93 -2.13
CA LEU A 285 -12.55 26.08 -2.29
C LEU A 285 -13.85 26.85 -2.13
N GLN A 286 -13.93 27.77 -1.15
CA GLN A 286 -15.09 28.65 -0.96
C GLN A 286 -15.30 29.57 -2.17
N THR A 287 -14.23 30.14 -2.69
CA THR A 287 -14.27 31.03 -3.86
C THR A 287 -14.75 30.28 -5.10
N ILE A 288 -14.20 29.09 -5.37
CA ILE A 288 -14.61 28.23 -6.48
C ILE A 288 -16.09 27.81 -6.31
N SER A 289 -16.46 27.32 -5.12
CA SER A 289 -17.83 26.85 -4.84
C SER A 289 -18.88 27.95 -5.02
N LYS A 290 -18.58 29.17 -4.53
CA LYS A 290 -19.46 30.34 -4.71
C LYS A 290 -19.64 30.67 -6.18
N LYS A 291 -18.56 30.78 -6.94
CA LYS A 291 -18.61 31.09 -8.38
C LYS A 291 -19.34 30.02 -9.16
N MET A 292 -19.13 28.74 -8.85
CA MET A 292 -19.81 27.61 -9.49
C MET A 292 -21.33 27.63 -9.26
N ALA A 293 -21.80 28.11 -8.11
CA ALA A 293 -23.22 28.24 -7.83
C ALA A 293 -23.89 29.38 -8.67
N GLU A 294 -23.11 30.38 -9.09
CA GLU A 294 -23.59 31.56 -9.84
C GLU A 294 -23.41 31.41 -11.36
N GLU A 295 -22.39 30.67 -11.80
CA GLU A 295 -22.01 30.59 -13.22
C GLU A 295 -22.83 29.51 -13.95
N ARG A 296 -23.45 29.89 -15.06
CA ARG A 296 -24.25 28.98 -15.91
C ARG A 296 -23.52 28.51 -17.16
N ASN A 297 -22.44 29.19 -17.53
CA ASN A 297 -21.64 28.82 -18.68
C ASN A 297 -20.52 27.87 -18.25
N PHE A 298 -20.50 26.69 -18.84
CA PHE A 298 -19.54 25.62 -18.49
C PHE A 298 -18.09 26.04 -18.74
N ASP A 299 -17.79 26.67 -19.88
CA ASP A 299 -16.43 27.08 -20.24
C ASP A 299 -15.94 28.20 -19.32
N ASN A 300 -16.80 29.18 -18.97
CA ASN A 300 -16.47 30.21 -18.00
C ASN A 300 -16.19 29.63 -16.63
N ALA A 301 -16.96 28.63 -16.21
CA ALA A 301 -16.76 27.91 -14.97
C ALA A 301 -15.39 27.19 -14.96
N LEU A 302 -15.07 26.48 -16.03
CA LEU A 302 -13.77 25.80 -16.18
C LEU A 302 -12.60 26.79 -16.20
N HIS A 303 -12.71 27.90 -16.93
CA HIS A 303 -11.69 28.96 -16.91
C HIS A 303 -11.47 29.52 -15.52
N PHE A 304 -12.56 29.80 -14.78
CA PHE A 304 -12.45 30.31 -13.43
C PHE A 304 -11.76 29.30 -12.50
N ILE A 305 -12.17 28.03 -12.51
CA ILE A 305 -11.58 26.98 -11.71
C ILE A 305 -10.09 26.82 -12.04
N LEU A 306 -9.78 26.69 -13.33
CA LEU A 306 -8.42 26.44 -13.80
C LEU A 306 -7.48 27.59 -13.43
N ASN A 307 -7.90 28.84 -13.65
CA ASN A 307 -7.12 30.02 -13.28
C ASN A 307 -6.85 30.06 -11.78
N ASN A 308 -7.88 29.89 -10.93
CA ASN A 308 -7.70 29.93 -9.50
C ASN A 308 -6.79 28.81 -8.96
N ILE A 309 -6.89 27.59 -9.51
CA ILE A 309 -6.01 26.48 -9.14
C ILE A 309 -4.57 26.77 -9.60
N CYS A 310 -4.37 27.22 -10.83
CA CYS A 310 -3.03 27.50 -11.36
C CYS A 310 -2.36 28.67 -10.63
N ASP A 311 -3.12 29.74 -10.33
CA ASP A 311 -2.61 30.88 -9.57
C ASP A 311 -2.25 30.49 -8.15
N PHE A 312 -3.07 29.66 -7.50
CA PHE A 312 -2.80 29.13 -6.15
C PHE A 312 -1.54 28.26 -6.13
N GLN A 313 -1.41 27.35 -7.11
CA GLN A 313 -0.27 26.45 -7.22
C GLN A 313 0.97 27.09 -7.88
N LYS A 314 0.87 28.33 -8.36
CA LYS A 314 1.91 29.01 -9.14
C LYS A 314 2.30 28.26 -10.41
N TRP A 315 1.35 27.55 -11.00
CA TRP A 315 1.57 26.84 -12.27
C TRP A 315 1.51 27.83 -13.45
N PRO A 316 2.53 27.85 -14.29
CA PRO A 316 2.59 28.81 -15.42
C PRO A 316 1.61 28.46 -16.55
N VAL A 317 1.20 27.18 -16.62
CA VAL A 317 0.29 26.66 -17.65
C VAL A 317 -0.64 25.64 -17.03
N GLY A 318 -1.92 25.69 -17.40
CA GLY A 318 -2.92 24.65 -17.10
C GLY A 318 -3.83 24.42 -18.31
N HIS A 319 -4.32 23.20 -18.48
CA HIS A 319 -5.26 22.83 -19.53
C HIS A 319 -6.37 21.94 -18.98
N ALA A 320 -7.61 22.24 -19.33
CA ALA A 320 -8.76 21.46 -18.90
C ALA A 320 -9.11 20.36 -19.91
N TYR A 321 -9.37 19.16 -19.38
CA TYR A 321 -9.89 18.02 -20.15
C TYR A 321 -11.25 17.62 -19.62
N CYS A 322 -12.17 17.29 -20.53
CA CYS A 322 -13.48 16.77 -20.19
C CYS A 322 -13.60 15.30 -20.54
N ARG A 323 -14.31 14.57 -19.67
CA ARG A 323 -14.68 13.19 -19.96
C ARG A 323 -15.84 13.16 -20.94
N THR A 324 -15.61 12.67 -22.13
CA THR A 324 -16.64 12.47 -23.16
C THR A 324 -16.97 10.99 -23.31
N LYS A 325 -18.22 10.68 -23.64
CA LYS A 325 -18.67 9.32 -23.93
C LYS A 325 -18.79 9.17 -25.44
N ASP A 326 -17.97 8.28 -26.02
CA ASP A 326 -18.03 7.92 -27.43
C ASP A 326 -18.42 6.43 -27.52
N ALA A 327 -19.59 6.16 -28.15
CA ALA A 327 -20.21 4.83 -28.24
C ALA A 327 -20.31 4.13 -26.85
N ASN A 328 -19.39 3.21 -26.52
CA ASN A 328 -19.35 2.47 -25.27
C ASN A 328 -18.11 2.76 -24.39
N GLU A 329 -17.26 3.70 -24.83
CA GLU A 329 -16.03 4.03 -24.09
C GLU A 329 -16.02 5.49 -23.64
N TYR A 330 -15.41 5.72 -22.47
CA TYR A 330 -15.14 7.07 -21.97
C TYR A 330 -13.73 7.50 -22.39
N LYS A 331 -13.61 8.66 -23.00
CA LYS A 331 -12.33 9.29 -23.36
C LYS A 331 -12.16 10.62 -22.67
N MET A 332 -10.92 10.98 -22.36
CA MET A 332 -10.57 12.33 -21.96
C MET A 332 -10.32 13.15 -23.22
N SER A 333 -11.15 14.16 -23.44
CA SER A 333 -11.03 15.06 -24.60
C SER A 333 -10.53 16.43 -24.15
N PRO A 334 -9.55 17.03 -24.85
CA PRO A 334 -9.08 18.37 -24.53
C PRO A 334 -10.23 19.39 -24.76
N THR A 335 -10.25 20.42 -23.92
CA THR A 335 -11.13 21.58 -24.11
C THR A 335 -10.32 22.75 -24.69
N ASN A 336 -11.00 23.83 -25.04
CA ASN A 336 -10.34 25.08 -25.43
C ASN A 336 -9.97 25.95 -24.20
N VAL A 337 -10.09 25.40 -23.00
CA VAL A 337 -9.87 26.13 -21.75
C VAL A 337 -8.43 25.94 -21.28
N TRP A 338 -7.67 27.03 -21.35
CA TRP A 338 -6.27 27.11 -20.95
C TRP A 338 -6.07 28.20 -19.90
N HIS A 339 -5.17 27.95 -18.95
CA HIS A 339 -4.52 28.98 -18.14
C HIS A 339 -3.10 29.19 -18.64
N ILE A 340 -2.72 30.44 -18.91
CA ILE A 340 -1.36 30.81 -19.31
C ILE A 340 -0.98 32.08 -18.53
N HIS A 341 -0.12 31.94 -17.52
CA HIS A 341 0.30 33.06 -16.68
C HIS A 341 1.12 34.09 -17.45
N LYS A 342 2.08 33.60 -18.26
CA LYS A 342 2.93 34.47 -19.11
C LYS A 342 3.29 33.72 -20.39
N ARG A 343 2.96 34.28 -21.53
CA ARG A 343 3.33 33.71 -22.82
C ARG A 343 4.84 33.82 -23.05
N THR A 344 5.46 32.71 -23.41
CA THR A 344 6.85 32.58 -23.86
C THR A 344 6.86 31.67 -25.08
N GLU A 345 7.90 31.75 -25.91
CA GLU A 345 8.02 30.90 -27.10
C GLU A 345 7.93 29.40 -26.75
N ALA A 346 8.48 28.98 -25.61
CA ALA A 346 8.38 27.61 -25.13
C ALA A 346 6.94 27.21 -24.79
N ILE A 347 6.16 28.10 -24.17
CA ILE A 347 4.75 27.87 -23.83
C ILE A 347 3.89 27.89 -25.10
N ASP A 348 4.14 28.82 -26.02
CA ASP A 348 3.39 28.87 -27.28
C ASP A 348 3.62 27.61 -28.12
N ASN A 349 4.85 27.08 -28.15
CA ASN A 349 5.16 25.80 -28.79
C ASN A 349 4.47 24.61 -28.09
N PHE A 350 4.36 24.62 -26.76
CA PHE A 350 3.67 23.57 -25.99
C PHE A 350 2.15 23.58 -26.22
N VAL A 351 1.54 24.77 -26.32
CA VAL A 351 0.09 24.92 -26.51
C VAL A 351 -0.34 24.64 -27.98
N ALA A 352 0.60 24.74 -28.91
CA ALA A 352 0.35 24.51 -30.37
C ALA A 352 0.34 23.01 -30.75
N VAL A 353 0.69 22.11 -29.87
CA VAL A 353 0.68 20.65 -30.06
C VAL A 353 -0.64 20.07 -29.54
#